data_7a489b5fa5c1bd7f6d9ec25fe4d45993
#
_entry.id   7a489b5fa5c1bd7f6d9ec25fe4d45993
#
_cell.length_a   1.000
_cell.length_b   1.000
_cell.length_c   1.000
_cell.angle_alpha   90.00
_cell.angle_beta   90.00
_cell.angle_gamma   90.00
#
_symmetry.space_group_name_H-M   'P 1'
#
loop_
_entity.id
_entity.type
_entity.pdbx_description
1 polymer ?
#
loop_
_entity_poly.entity_id
_entity_poly.type
_entity_poly.pdbx_seq_one_letter_code
_entity_poly.pdbx_strand_id
1 'polypeptide(L)'
;MAALIQDDKGRYLITRRRGGSHLAGMWEFPGGKREPGESLEEALRRELIEELSATFSVGEKVQTVRWQYPERTVVLHFYRCRFESGTIEPLEQQAMEWVEPARLAELEFPPADRELIARLR
;
A
#
# COMPACT_ATOMS: atom_id res chain seq x y z
N MET A 1 -6.03 3.55 -3.56
CA MET A 1 -5.27 2.44 -4.17
C MET A 1 -4.09 2.09 -3.29
N ALA A 2 -3.67 0.84 -3.37
CA ALA A 2 -2.51 0.39 -2.61
C ALA A 2 -1.65 -0.54 -3.48
N ALA A 3 -0.35 -0.50 -3.25
CA ALA A 3 0.63 -1.22 -4.05
C ALA A 3 1.20 -2.43 -3.30
N LEU A 4 1.18 -3.57 -3.95
CA LEU A 4 1.85 -4.77 -3.48
C LEU A 4 3.20 -4.83 -4.17
N ILE A 5 4.24 -4.39 -3.48
CA ILE A 5 5.60 -4.29 -3.98
C ILE A 5 6.43 -5.37 -3.30
N GLN A 6 7.00 -6.29 -4.09
CA GLN A 6 7.86 -7.34 -3.56
C GLN A 6 9.31 -7.12 -4.00
N ASP A 7 10.25 -7.44 -3.11
CA ASP A 7 11.65 -7.48 -3.48
C ASP A 7 11.99 -8.85 -4.11
N ASP A 8 13.25 -9.07 -4.44
CA ASP A 8 13.70 -10.32 -5.06
C ASP A 8 13.67 -11.51 -4.11
N LYS A 9 13.41 -11.27 -2.82
CA LYS A 9 13.25 -12.32 -1.81
C LYS A 9 11.78 -12.57 -1.47
N GLY A 10 10.86 -11.93 -2.21
CA GLY A 10 9.42 -12.09 -1.99
C GLY A 10 8.85 -11.32 -0.81
N ARG A 11 9.62 -10.44 -0.20
CA ARG A 11 9.14 -9.63 0.92
C ARG A 11 8.36 -8.44 0.42
N TYR A 12 7.30 -8.09 1.14
CA TYR A 12 6.44 -6.95 0.79
C TYR A 12 6.91 -5.67 1.47
N LEU A 13 6.84 -4.56 0.74
CA LEU A 13 7.12 -3.25 1.29
C LEU A 13 5.88 -2.72 2.00
N ILE A 14 6.03 -2.36 3.27
CA ILE A 14 4.95 -1.77 4.04
C ILE A 14 5.44 -0.49 4.71
N THR A 15 4.50 0.42 4.98
CA THR A 15 4.79 1.66 5.68
C THR A 15 3.85 1.80 6.87
N ARG A 16 4.24 2.60 7.86
CA ARG A 16 3.42 2.79 9.05
C ARG A 16 2.71 4.12 8.96
N ARG A 17 1.40 4.09 9.21
CA ARG A 17 0.58 5.31 9.16
C ARG A 17 1.03 6.29 10.23
N ARG A 18 1.08 7.59 9.86
CA ARG A 18 1.50 8.65 10.77
C ARG A 18 0.40 8.98 11.75
N GLY A 19 0.78 9.56 12.90
CA GLY A 19 -0.16 9.99 13.91
C GLY A 19 -1.09 11.08 13.37
N GLY A 20 -2.31 11.15 13.92
CA GLY A 20 -3.30 12.15 13.55
C GLY A 20 -4.15 11.79 12.34
N SER A 21 -3.86 10.70 11.63
CA SER A 21 -4.67 10.25 10.51
C SER A 21 -5.62 9.14 10.95
N HIS A 22 -6.60 8.82 10.08
CA HIS A 22 -7.49 7.67 10.29
C HIS A 22 -6.65 6.39 10.40
N LEU A 23 -6.88 5.59 11.43
CA LEU A 23 -6.14 4.35 11.70
C LEU A 23 -4.64 4.58 11.90
N ALA A 24 -4.28 5.70 12.53
CA ALA A 24 -2.89 6.05 12.82
C ALA A 24 -2.19 4.95 13.63
N GLY A 25 -0.90 4.74 13.34
CA GLY A 25 -0.10 3.74 14.02
C GLY A 25 -0.18 2.34 13.42
N MET A 26 -1.10 2.12 12.50
CA MET A 26 -1.20 0.84 11.81
C MET A 26 -0.30 0.80 10.58
N TRP A 27 0.10 -0.42 10.20
CA TRP A 27 0.85 -0.63 8.97
C TRP A 27 -0.07 -0.57 7.77
N GLU A 28 0.48 -0.26 6.60
CA GLU A 28 -0.27 -0.22 5.36
C GLU A 28 0.62 -0.55 4.17
N PHE A 29 0.00 -0.93 3.06
CA PHE A 29 0.70 -1.00 1.80
C PHE A 29 0.76 0.42 1.22
N PRO A 30 1.89 0.81 0.60
CA PRO A 30 2.02 2.17 0.06
C PRO A 30 0.93 2.49 -0.96
N GLY A 31 0.49 3.74 -0.98
CA GLY A 31 -0.53 4.18 -1.93
C GLY A 31 -1.21 5.44 -1.49
N GLY A 32 -2.39 5.69 -2.02
CA GLY A 32 -3.13 6.90 -1.70
C GLY A 32 -4.45 6.99 -2.42
N LYS A 33 -4.90 8.22 -2.67
CA LYS A 33 -6.20 8.50 -3.25
C LYS A 33 -6.06 9.02 -4.67
N ARG A 34 -7.06 8.69 -5.49
CA ARG A 34 -7.15 9.22 -6.85
C ARG A 34 -7.60 10.67 -6.82
N GLU A 35 -6.99 11.50 -7.65
CA GLU A 35 -7.44 12.86 -7.90
C GLU A 35 -8.33 12.87 -9.13
N PRO A 36 -9.20 13.92 -9.29
CA PRO A 36 -10.05 14.03 -10.46
C PRO A 36 -9.23 14.00 -11.76
N GLY A 37 -9.71 13.24 -12.73
CA GLY A 37 -9.05 13.14 -14.03
C GLY A 37 -7.97 12.06 -14.12
N GLU A 38 -7.60 11.44 -13.02
CA GLU A 38 -6.62 10.35 -13.04
C GLU A 38 -7.31 8.99 -13.13
N SER A 39 -6.65 8.03 -13.81
CA SER A 39 -7.02 6.64 -13.65
C SER A 39 -6.48 6.14 -12.31
N LEU A 40 -6.93 4.97 -11.85
CA LEU A 40 -6.42 4.39 -10.61
C LEU A 40 -4.92 4.10 -10.72
N GLU A 41 -4.48 3.60 -11.88
CA GLU A 41 -3.07 3.27 -12.12
C GLU A 41 -2.19 4.51 -12.14
N GLU A 42 -2.65 5.59 -12.80
CA GLU A 42 -1.92 6.86 -12.83
C GLU A 42 -1.79 7.45 -11.43
N ALA A 43 -2.87 7.41 -10.68
CA ALA A 43 -2.89 7.91 -9.30
C ALA A 43 -1.92 7.13 -8.42
N LEU A 44 -1.89 5.81 -8.57
CA LEU A 44 -0.99 4.98 -7.78
C LEU A 44 0.47 5.28 -8.11
N ARG A 45 0.82 5.41 -9.38
CA ARG A 45 2.19 5.78 -9.77
C ARG A 45 2.59 7.11 -9.15
N ARG A 46 1.71 8.11 -9.20
CA ARG A 46 1.98 9.43 -8.63
C ARG A 46 2.20 9.35 -7.12
N GLU A 47 1.31 8.64 -6.41
CA GLU A 47 1.42 8.48 -4.96
C GLU A 47 2.71 7.80 -4.55
N LEU A 48 3.14 6.79 -5.30
CA LEU A 48 4.37 6.09 -4.99
C LEU A 48 5.61 6.97 -5.18
N ILE A 49 5.60 7.83 -6.20
CA ILE A 49 6.69 8.79 -6.40
C ILE A 49 6.73 9.77 -5.22
N GLU A 50 5.58 10.27 -4.80
CA GLU A 50 5.49 11.23 -3.69
C GLU A 50 5.92 10.62 -2.36
N GLU A 51 5.56 9.37 -2.11
CA GLU A 51 5.86 8.72 -0.82
C GLU A 51 7.23 8.07 -0.78
N LEU A 52 7.70 7.52 -1.89
CA LEU A 52 8.85 6.62 -1.91
C LEU A 52 10.01 7.08 -2.80
N SER A 53 9.86 8.18 -3.52
CA SER A 53 10.92 8.71 -4.41
C SER A 53 11.35 7.76 -5.51
N ALA A 54 10.48 6.85 -5.94
CA ALA A 54 10.83 5.86 -6.96
C ALA A 54 9.68 5.70 -7.94
N THR A 55 10.03 5.22 -9.14
CA THR A 55 9.06 4.95 -10.19
C THR A 55 8.74 3.46 -10.22
N PHE A 56 7.47 3.15 -10.35
CA PHE A 56 6.98 1.77 -10.39
C PHE A 56 6.07 1.58 -11.60
N SER A 57 6.08 0.38 -12.17
CA SER A 57 5.04 -0.01 -13.13
C SER A 57 3.89 -0.62 -12.33
N VAL A 58 2.66 -0.24 -12.70
CA VAL A 58 1.45 -0.78 -12.06
C VAL A 58 0.95 -1.93 -12.92
N GLY A 59 0.89 -3.12 -12.34
CA GLY A 59 0.46 -4.32 -13.03
C GLY A 59 -1.00 -4.65 -12.78
N GLU A 60 -1.29 -5.93 -12.55
CA GLU A 60 -2.66 -6.39 -12.39
C GLU A 60 -3.30 -5.95 -11.08
N LYS A 61 -4.60 -5.73 -11.12
CA LYS A 61 -5.38 -5.53 -9.89
C LYS A 61 -5.61 -6.91 -9.27
N VAL A 62 -5.12 -7.08 -8.05
CA VAL A 62 -5.21 -8.36 -7.33
C VAL A 62 -6.56 -8.50 -6.63
N GLN A 63 -7.06 -7.42 -6.06
CA GLN A 63 -8.31 -7.46 -5.30
C GLN A 63 -8.87 -6.06 -5.11
N THR A 64 -10.21 -5.98 -5.01
CA THR A 64 -10.92 -4.79 -4.57
C THR A 64 -11.64 -5.15 -3.30
N VAL A 65 -11.44 -4.34 -2.25
CA VAL A 65 -12.07 -4.55 -0.95
C VAL A 65 -12.94 -3.36 -0.62
N ARG A 66 -14.20 -3.63 -0.25
CA ARG A 66 -15.10 -2.60 0.25
C ARG A 66 -15.33 -2.86 1.73
N TRP A 67 -14.95 -1.89 2.57
CA TRP A 67 -15.04 -2.05 4.02
C TRP A 67 -15.77 -0.89 4.68
N GLN A 68 -16.73 -1.21 5.53
CA GLN A 68 -17.50 -0.22 6.26
C GLN A 68 -16.88 0.02 7.64
N TYR A 69 -16.31 1.20 7.83
CA TYR A 69 -15.90 1.66 9.15
C TYR A 69 -17.05 2.46 9.77
N PRO A 70 -17.06 2.67 11.10
CA PRO A 70 -18.12 3.45 11.74
C PRO A 70 -18.34 4.82 11.12
N GLU A 71 -17.26 5.51 10.74
CA GLU A 71 -17.35 6.89 10.23
C GLU A 71 -17.39 6.98 8.71
N ARG A 72 -17.06 5.91 7.98
CA ARG A 72 -17.07 5.95 6.51
C ARG A 72 -16.87 4.58 5.88
N THR A 73 -17.22 4.47 4.61
CA THR A 73 -16.94 3.30 3.79
C THR A 73 -15.68 3.55 2.99
N VAL A 74 -14.79 2.56 2.97
CA VAL A 74 -13.54 2.62 2.20
C VAL A 74 -13.56 1.55 1.12
N VAL A 75 -13.20 1.93 -0.10
CA VAL A 75 -13.00 1.00 -1.21
C VAL A 75 -11.53 1.00 -1.55
N LEU A 76 -10.88 -0.14 -1.39
CA LEU A 76 -9.46 -0.30 -1.64
C LEU A 76 -9.22 -1.15 -2.87
N HIS A 77 -8.37 -0.66 -3.76
CA HIS A 77 -7.94 -1.37 -4.96
C HIS A 77 -6.48 -1.71 -4.79
N PHE A 78 -6.16 -3.00 -4.77
CA PHE A 78 -4.78 -3.49 -4.58
C PHE A 78 -4.21 -3.92 -5.92
N TYR A 79 -3.05 -3.34 -6.27
CA TYR A 79 -2.35 -3.64 -7.52
C TYR A 79 -0.96 -4.18 -7.25
N ARG A 80 -0.53 -5.17 -8.05
CA ARG A 80 0.87 -5.56 -8.04
C ARG A 80 1.67 -4.48 -8.75
N CYS A 81 2.76 -4.05 -8.10
CA CYS A 81 3.62 -3.03 -8.66
C CYS A 81 5.06 -3.53 -8.68
N ARG A 82 5.80 -3.12 -9.72
CA ARG A 82 7.19 -3.51 -9.91
C ARG A 82 8.07 -2.27 -9.92
N PHE A 83 9.16 -2.31 -9.18
CA PHE A 83 10.14 -1.23 -9.15
C PHE A 83 10.76 -1.04 -10.54
N GLU A 84 10.84 0.21 -11.00
CA GLU A 84 11.46 0.55 -12.28
C GLU A 84 12.76 1.30 -12.09
N SER A 85 12.75 2.40 -11.35
CA SER A 85 13.93 3.25 -11.20
C SER A 85 13.83 4.13 -9.97
N GLY A 86 14.95 4.73 -9.61
CA GLY A 86 15.07 5.61 -8.46
C GLY A 86 15.55 4.88 -7.23
N THR A 87 15.49 5.56 -6.09
CA THR A 87 15.86 4.99 -4.81
C THR A 87 14.62 5.01 -3.92
N ILE A 88 14.23 3.86 -3.39
CA ILE A 88 13.07 3.78 -2.51
C ILE A 88 13.43 4.39 -1.16
N GLU A 89 12.79 5.50 -0.80
CA GLU A 89 13.03 6.24 0.43
C GLU A 89 11.72 6.70 1.05
N PRO A 90 11.61 6.74 2.38
CA PRO A 90 10.38 7.20 3.04
C PRO A 90 10.33 8.73 3.06
N LEU A 91 9.91 9.35 1.97
CA LEU A 91 9.93 10.81 1.80
C LEU A 91 9.05 11.56 2.80
N GLU A 92 8.05 10.90 3.37
CA GLU A 92 7.16 11.50 4.36
C GLU A 92 7.57 11.15 5.78
N GLN A 93 8.81 10.67 5.95
CA GLN A 93 9.37 10.29 7.24
C GLN A 93 8.56 9.20 7.97
N GLN A 94 7.81 8.43 7.21
CA GLN A 94 7.08 7.29 7.73
C GLN A 94 8.01 6.10 7.97
N ALA A 95 7.65 5.23 8.90
CA ALA A 95 8.38 3.98 9.07
C ALA A 95 8.16 3.11 7.84
N MET A 96 9.18 2.36 7.44
CA MET A 96 9.14 1.54 6.24
C MET A 96 9.88 0.23 6.49
N GLU A 97 9.28 -0.89 6.11
CA GLU A 97 9.90 -2.21 6.28
C GLU A 97 9.58 -3.14 5.12
N TRP A 98 10.51 -4.07 4.87
CA TRP A 98 10.30 -5.21 3.99
C TRP A 98 9.96 -6.41 4.85
N VAL A 99 8.82 -7.06 4.60
CA VAL A 99 8.27 -8.09 5.49
C VAL A 99 7.91 -9.35 4.71
N GLU A 100 8.30 -10.50 5.28
CA GLU A 100 7.91 -11.80 4.74
C GLU A 100 6.37 -11.93 4.71
N PRO A 101 5.80 -12.56 3.66
CA PRO A 101 4.34 -12.71 3.57
C PRO A 101 3.69 -13.31 4.81
N ALA A 102 4.30 -14.35 5.39
CA ALA A 102 3.74 -15.01 6.57
C ALA A 102 3.69 -14.11 7.79
N ARG A 103 4.58 -13.11 7.86
CA ARG A 103 4.63 -12.20 8.99
C ARG A 103 3.59 -11.09 8.92
N LEU A 104 3.04 -10.82 7.76
CA LEU A 104 2.04 -9.76 7.60
C LEU A 104 0.84 -9.96 8.53
N ALA A 105 0.43 -11.20 8.75
CA ALA A 105 -0.72 -11.50 9.61
C ALA A 105 -0.46 -11.21 11.09
N GLU A 106 0.82 -11.04 11.49
CA GLU A 106 1.19 -10.78 12.89
C GLU A 106 1.25 -9.27 13.19
N LEU A 107 1.17 -8.43 12.17
CA LEU A 107 1.28 -6.99 12.32
C LEU A 107 -0.10 -6.34 12.34
N GLU A 108 -0.17 -5.13 12.90
CA GLU A 108 -1.42 -4.39 12.97
C GLU A 108 -1.70 -3.67 11.65
N PHE A 109 -2.62 -4.26 10.88
CA PHE A 109 -3.17 -3.65 9.67
C PHE A 109 -4.64 -3.31 9.88
N PRO A 110 -5.18 -2.30 9.15
CA PRO A 110 -6.61 -2.03 9.19
C PRO A 110 -7.42 -3.27 8.79
N PRO A 111 -8.62 -3.43 9.35
CA PRO A 111 -9.46 -4.59 9.02
C PRO A 111 -9.67 -4.80 7.52
N ALA A 112 -9.74 -3.72 6.74
CA ALA A 112 -9.93 -3.80 5.30
C ALA A 112 -8.83 -4.58 4.58
N ASP A 113 -7.62 -4.67 5.15
CA ASP A 113 -6.49 -5.33 4.52
C ASP A 113 -6.36 -6.81 4.89
N ARG A 114 -7.05 -7.25 5.92
CA ARG A 114 -6.83 -8.60 6.47
C ARG A 114 -7.17 -9.74 5.54
N GLU A 115 -8.24 -9.58 4.75
CA GLU A 115 -8.64 -10.60 3.80
C GLU A 115 -7.57 -10.78 2.72
N LEU A 116 -7.03 -9.68 2.20
CA LEU A 116 -5.96 -9.74 1.22
C LEU A 116 -4.72 -10.37 1.82
N ILE A 117 -4.32 -9.98 3.04
CA ILE A 117 -3.14 -10.52 3.70
C ILE A 117 -3.23 -12.04 3.86
N ALA A 118 -4.41 -12.56 4.17
CA ALA A 118 -4.62 -14.00 4.28
C ALA A 118 -4.33 -14.72 2.96
N ARG A 119 -4.54 -14.05 1.83
CA ARG A 119 -4.28 -14.61 0.50
C ARG A 119 -2.83 -14.51 0.08
N LEU A 120 -2.05 -13.61 0.70
CA LEU A 120 -0.64 -13.40 0.34
C LEU A 120 0.33 -14.36 1.02
N ARG A 121 -0.13 -15.11 2.00
CA ARG A 121 0.69 -16.03 2.78
C ARG A 121 1.08 -17.27 2.00
#